data_29152afc25d292b4037f25ec2cd3ced7
#
_entry.id   29152afc25d292b4037f25ec2cd3ced7
#
_cell.length_a   1.000
_cell.length_b   1.000
_cell.length_c   1.000
_cell.angle_alpha   90.00
_cell.angle_beta   90.00
_cell.angle_gamma   90.00
#
_symmetry.space_group_name_H-M   'P 1'
#
loop_
_entity.id
_entity.type
_entity.pdbx_description
1 polymer ?
#
loop_
_entity_poly.entity_id
_entity_poly.type
_entity_poly.pdbx_seq_one_letter_code
_entity_poly.pdbx_strand_id
1 'polypeptide(L)'
;MRLRKFIFITSILLGAIQSATAQNQLVTYPAPKGAELMNDFTVKVREAGKDWKSIDTYLVKVDEVRKTQHNVENASMSYFDFSGEVEVSVTFNHGTIQTGRIRPLSYGITPSIEGNTMTFKLDRPRNLSVEVNGDIFHNLHLFANPIDENKPRKLKDKNLIYFGPGIHTFPGDTLNVPSGKTVYVAGGALVKGCIQVVNAQNVKILGRGIVIPERRAGLRIVNSKNVLVEGVITTQCPTGGSDSITIRNVKSISSYGWGDGMNVFASNNVLFDGVFCRNSDDCTTVYGTRLGFTGGCK
;
A
#
# COMPACT_ATOMS: atom_id res chain seq x y z
N MET A 1 14.43 -16.62 -78.68
CA MET A 1 13.89 -15.79 -77.59
C MET A 1 13.60 -16.70 -76.43
N ARG A 2 14.50 -16.75 -75.43
CA ARG A 2 14.36 -17.67 -74.23
C ARG A 2 13.76 -16.91 -73.10
N LEU A 3 12.56 -17.28 -72.67
CA LEU A 3 11.87 -16.76 -71.51
C LEU A 3 12.50 -17.33 -70.23
N ARG A 4 13.12 -16.49 -69.38
CA ARG A 4 13.54 -16.89 -67.99
C ARG A 4 12.36 -16.72 -67.06
N LYS A 5 11.92 -17.82 -66.47
CA LYS A 5 10.96 -17.82 -65.36
C LYS A 5 11.69 -17.42 -64.04
N PHE A 6 11.30 -16.31 -63.46
CA PHE A 6 11.68 -15.96 -62.08
C PHE A 6 10.72 -16.64 -61.10
N ILE A 7 11.26 -17.50 -60.24
CA ILE A 7 10.55 -18.09 -59.11
C ILE A 7 10.81 -17.17 -57.92
N PHE A 8 9.77 -16.47 -57.43
CA PHE A 8 9.80 -15.77 -56.14
C PHE A 8 9.53 -16.76 -55.01
N ILE A 9 10.52 -17.03 -54.20
CA ILE A 9 10.35 -17.80 -52.94
C ILE A 9 10.03 -16.79 -51.86
N THR A 10 8.76 -16.74 -51.44
CA THR A 10 8.31 -15.95 -50.30
C THR A 10 8.56 -16.75 -49.03
N SER A 11 9.62 -16.45 -48.32
CA SER A 11 9.89 -17.04 -46.99
C SER A 11 8.96 -16.41 -45.96
N ILE A 12 7.95 -17.14 -45.49
CA ILE A 12 7.11 -16.74 -44.36
C ILE A 12 7.91 -17.03 -43.10
N LEU A 13 8.45 -15.99 -42.45
CA LEU A 13 8.98 -16.08 -41.08
C LEU A 13 7.79 -16.18 -40.13
N LEU A 14 7.46 -17.38 -39.65
CA LEU A 14 6.63 -17.56 -38.48
C LEU A 14 7.44 -17.14 -37.25
N GLY A 15 7.25 -15.90 -36.80
CA GLY A 15 7.74 -15.44 -35.52
C GLY A 15 6.93 -16.15 -34.40
N ALA A 16 7.54 -17.10 -33.73
CA ALA A 16 6.98 -17.64 -32.50
C ALA A 16 6.91 -16.53 -31.44
N ILE A 17 5.72 -16.00 -31.20
CA ILE A 17 5.47 -15.13 -30.05
C ILE A 17 5.58 -16.04 -28.82
N GLN A 18 6.77 -16.09 -28.22
CA GLN A 18 6.94 -16.64 -26.87
C GLN A 18 6.22 -15.67 -25.93
N SER A 19 5.01 -16.02 -25.54
CA SER A 19 4.37 -15.41 -24.37
C SER A 19 5.26 -15.71 -23.17
N ALA A 20 6.04 -14.71 -22.76
CA ALA A 20 6.76 -14.78 -21.48
C ALA A 20 5.68 -14.90 -20.41
N THR A 21 5.44 -16.11 -19.92
CA THR A 21 4.63 -16.32 -18.71
C THR A 21 5.38 -15.62 -17.59
N ALA A 22 4.80 -14.53 -17.08
CA ALA A 22 5.33 -13.86 -15.90
C ALA A 22 5.51 -14.93 -14.82
N GLN A 23 6.75 -15.10 -14.35
CA GLN A 23 7.06 -16.09 -13.33
C GLN A 23 6.28 -15.73 -12.08
N ASN A 24 5.49 -16.65 -11.56
CA ASN A 24 4.81 -16.46 -10.28
C ASN A 24 5.86 -16.17 -9.21
N GLN A 25 5.64 -15.14 -8.43
CA GLN A 25 6.51 -14.75 -7.34
C GLN A 25 5.68 -14.31 -6.15
N LEU A 26 6.07 -14.74 -4.95
CA LEU A 26 5.43 -14.38 -3.69
C LEU A 26 6.47 -13.96 -2.66
N VAL A 27 6.37 -12.74 -2.17
CA VAL A 27 7.22 -12.15 -1.14
C VAL A 27 6.39 -11.80 0.08
N THR A 28 6.76 -12.33 1.23
CA THR A 28 6.14 -12.06 2.54
C THR A 28 7.10 -11.28 3.43
N TYR A 29 6.58 -10.50 4.34
CA TYR A 29 7.33 -9.62 5.21
C TYR A 29 6.99 -9.91 6.68
N PRO A 30 7.84 -10.63 7.41
CA PRO A 30 7.63 -10.89 8.83
C PRO A 30 7.53 -9.59 9.63
N ALA A 31 6.61 -9.55 10.58
CA ALA A 31 6.48 -8.43 11.50
C ALA A 31 7.74 -8.31 12.38
N PRO A 32 8.22 -7.09 12.65
CA PRO A 32 9.35 -6.91 13.53
C PRO A 32 8.98 -7.26 14.98
N LYS A 33 9.94 -7.80 15.72
CA LYS A 33 9.75 -8.10 17.14
C LYS A 33 9.31 -6.86 17.90
N GLY A 34 8.17 -6.94 18.61
CA GLY A 34 7.56 -5.82 19.33
C GLY A 34 6.55 -5.02 18.52
N ALA A 35 6.21 -5.44 17.31
CA ALA A 35 5.03 -4.95 16.61
C ALA A 35 3.75 -5.42 17.31
N GLU A 36 2.71 -4.59 17.32
CA GLU A 36 1.40 -4.97 17.80
C GLU A 36 0.68 -5.81 16.76
N LEU A 37 0.36 -7.05 17.11
CA LEU A 37 -0.34 -8.00 16.26
C LEU A 37 -1.77 -8.20 16.74
N MET A 38 -2.65 -8.57 15.79
CA MET A 38 -4.06 -8.86 16.00
C MET A 38 -4.35 -10.33 15.74
N ASN A 39 -5.20 -10.93 16.57
CA ASN A 39 -5.51 -12.37 16.49
C ASN A 39 -6.91 -12.67 15.97
N ASP A 40 -7.59 -11.71 15.36
CA ASP A 40 -8.93 -11.93 14.81
C ASP A 40 -8.90 -12.83 13.57
N PHE A 41 -7.80 -12.76 12.82
CA PHE A 41 -7.63 -13.52 11.59
C PHE A 41 -6.27 -14.21 11.52
N THR A 42 -6.27 -15.44 11.01
CA THR A 42 -5.07 -16.13 10.55
C THR A 42 -5.03 -16.06 9.03
N VAL A 43 -4.00 -15.42 8.47
CA VAL A 43 -3.87 -15.21 7.03
C VAL A 43 -2.75 -16.08 6.47
N LYS A 44 -3.04 -16.78 5.39
CA LYS A 44 -2.05 -17.57 4.63
C LYS A 44 -2.18 -17.26 3.14
N VAL A 45 -1.06 -17.33 2.44
CA VAL A 45 -1.00 -17.13 0.98
C VAL A 45 -0.08 -18.17 0.36
N ARG A 46 -0.37 -18.57 -0.87
CA ARG A 46 0.51 -19.44 -1.66
C ARG A 46 0.43 -19.13 -3.15
N GLU A 47 1.49 -19.41 -3.85
CA GLU A 47 1.44 -19.62 -5.29
C GLU A 47 0.70 -20.94 -5.59
N ALA A 48 0.04 -21.03 -6.72
CA ALA A 48 -0.72 -22.24 -7.10
C ALA A 48 0.18 -23.49 -7.01
N GLY A 49 -0.30 -24.50 -6.28
CA GLY A 49 0.40 -25.77 -6.08
C GLY A 49 1.62 -25.74 -5.17
N LYS A 50 1.89 -24.62 -4.48
CA LYS A 50 2.96 -24.50 -3.47
C LYS A 50 2.40 -24.59 -2.05
N ASP A 51 3.30 -24.70 -1.08
CA ASP A 51 2.94 -24.69 0.34
C ASP A 51 2.42 -23.33 0.80
N TRP A 52 1.51 -23.35 1.77
CA TRP A 52 0.98 -22.17 2.41
C TRP A 52 2.04 -21.46 3.23
N LYS A 53 2.19 -20.16 3.02
CA LYS A 53 3.01 -19.25 3.85
C LYS A 53 2.08 -18.45 4.75
N SER A 54 2.33 -18.45 6.06
CA SER A 54 1.63 -17.58 7.02
C SER A 54 2.12 -16.15 6.86
N ILE A 55 1.20 -15.20 7.04
CA ILE A 55 1.47 -13.76 7.02
C ILE A 55 1.03 -13.20 8.35
N ASP A 56 1.87 -12.35 8.94
CA ASP A 56 1.54 -11.67 10.19
C ASP A 56 0.39 -10.69 10.00
N THR A 57 -0.47 -10.63 11.00
CA THR A 57 -1.63 -9.75 11.04
C THR A 57 -1.37 -8.67 12.08
N TYR A 58 -1.18 -7.46 11.62
CA TYR A 58 -0.95 -6.28 12.46
C TYR A 58 -2.26 -5.78 13.04
N LEU A 59 -2.21 -5.26 14.27
CA LEU A 59 -3.27 -4.44 14.82
C LEU A 59 -3.23 -3.06 14.16
N VAL A 60 -4.36 -2.63 13.63
CA VAL A 60 -4.60 -1.25 13.20
C VAL A 60 -5.86 -0.72 13.87
N LYS A 61 -5.90 0.59 14.06
CA LYS A 61 -7.06 1.24 14.66
C LYS A 61 -7.87 1.94 13.59
N VAL A 62 -9.15 1.73 13.58
CA VAL A 62 -10.13 2.40 12.73
C VAL A 62 -11.12 3.16 13.61
N ASP A 63 -11.84 4.10 13.03
CA ASP A 63 -12.81 4.89 13.76
C ASP A 63 -14.22 4.58 13.27
N GLU A 64 -15.09 4.31 14.21
CA GLU A 64 -16.53 4.23 13.98
C GLU A 64 -17.19 5.53 14.44
N VAL A 65 -17.51 6.42 13.50
CA VAL A 65 -18.20 7.65 13.85
C VAL A 65 -19.71 7.40 13.97
N ARG A 66 -20.23 7.50 15.17
CA ARG A 66 -21.67 7.39 15.47
C ARG A 66 -22.16 8.69 16.10
N LYS A 67 -23.10 9.37 15.49
CA LYS A 67 -23.74 10.59 16.04
C LYS A 67 -22.71 11.61 16.56
N THR A 68 -21.66 11.88 15.76
CA THR A 68 -20.55 12.79 16.10
C THR A 68 -19.57 12.27 17.18
N GLN A 69 -19.75 11.06 17.69
CA GLN A 69 -18.79 10.44 18.59
C GLN A 69 -17.83 9.52 17.83
N HIS A 70 -16.57 9.64 18.16
CA HIS A 70 -15.51 8.79 17.65
C HIS A 70 -15.35 7.57 18.56
N ASN A 71 -15.52 6.37 18.01
CA ASN A 71 -15.29 5.11 18.72
C ASN A 71 -14.17 4.40 18.00
N VAL A 72 -13.02 4.33 18.66
CA VAL A 72 -11.84 3.66 18.09
C VAL A 72 -11.99 2.17 18.27
N GLU A 73 -11.98 1.46 17.14
CA GLU A 73 -12.06 0.01 17.08
C GLU A 73 -10.75 -0.59 16.57
N ASN A 74 -10.47 -1.81 17.00
CA ASN A 74 -9.31 -2.56 16.56
C ASN A 74 -9.66 -3.38 15.30
N ALA A 75 -8.89 -3.21 14.26
CA ALA A 75 -9.00 -3.97 13.02
C ALA A 75 -7.69 -4.68 12.70
N SER A 76 -7.74 -5.57 11.76
CA SER A 76 -6.62 -6.38 11.33
C SER A 76 -6.03 -5.88 10.01
N MET A 77 -4.72 -6.02 9.83
CA MET A 77 -4.04 -5.68 8.58
C MET A 77 -2.93 -6.68 8.26
N SER A 78 -2.92 -7.16 7.02
CA SER A 78 -1.84 -8.01 6.48
C SER A 78 -1.41 -7.52 5.11
N TYR A 79 -0.14 -7.74 4.73
CA TYR A 79 0.34 -7.37 3.41
C TYR A 79 1.42 -8.30 2.89
N PHE A 80 1.51 -8.40 1.58
CA PHE A 80 2.52 -9.16 0.84
C PHE A 80 2.64 -8.63 -0.59
N ASP A 81 3.70 -9.01 -1.29
CA ASP A 81 3.86 -8.70 -2.70
C ASP A 81 3.79 -9.98 -3.54
N PHE A 82 3.24 -9.89 -4.76
CA PHE A 82 3.21 -11.02 -5.67
C PHE A 82 3.15 -10.59 -7.14
N SER A 83 3.47 -11.55 -8.01
CA SER A 83 3.18 -11.53 -9.45
C SER A 83 2.57 -12.86 -9.88
N GLY A 84 1.80 -12.85 -10.97
CA GLY A 84 1.04 -14.02 -11.42
C GLY A 84 -0.22 -14.27 -10.59
N GLU A 85 -0.51 -15.53 -10.24
CA GLU A 85 -1.70 -15.92 -9.46
C GLU A 85 -1.30 -16.42 -8.07
N VAL A 86 -2.06 -16.02 -7.05
CA VAL A 86 -1.95 -16.56 -5.68
C VAL A 86 -3.29 -16.96 -5.13
N GLU A 87 -3.28 -17.93 -4.23
CA GLU A 87 -4.41 -18.31 -3.39
C GLU A 87 -4.24 -17.69 -2.00
N VAL A 88 -5.30 -17.12 -1.47
CA VAL A 88 -5.37 -16.54 -0.13
C VAL A 88 -6.33 -17.34 0.72
N SER A 89 -5.94 -17.65 1.95
CA SER A 89 -6.76 -18.27 2.99
C SER A 89 -6.85 -17.35 4.18
N VAL A 90 -8.06 -17.01 4.60
CA VAL A 90 -8.35 -16.17 5.76
C VAL A 90 -9.23 -16.96 6.73
N THR A 91 -8.69 -17.32 7.88
CA THR A 91 -9.42 -17.98 8.95
C THR A 91 -9.84 -16.95 9.98
N PHE A 92 -11.13 -16.87 10.29
CA PHE A 92 -11.67 -16.05 11.37
C PHE A 92 -11.56 -16.83 12.67
N ASN A 93 -10.87 -16.27 13.66
CA ASN A 93 -10.52 -16.98 14.91
C ASN A 93 -11.59 -16.90 16.01
N HIS A 94 -12.69 -16.19 15.79
CA HIS A 94 -13.74 -15.95 16.79
C HIS A 94 -15.08 -16.61 16.44
N GLY A 95 -15.06 -17.72 15.73
CA GLY A 95 -16.25 -18.50 15.43
C GLY A 95 -16.47 -18.81 13.97
N THR A 96 -17.72 -19.13 13.61
CA THR A 96 -18.08 -19.58 12.25
C THR A 96 -18.34 -18.38 11.33
N ILE A 97 -17.95 -18.49 10.08
CA ILE A 97 -18.28 -17.54 9.04
C ILE A 97 -19.64 -17.91 8.44
N GLN A 98 -20.66 -17.11 8.73
CA GLN A 98 -21.98 -17.24 8.11
C GLN A 98 -22.04 -16.51 6.77
N THR A 99 -21.40 -15.33 6.71
CA THR A 99 -21.28 -14.53 5.49
C THR A 99 -19.88 -13.94 5.39
N GLY A 100 -19.29 -14.02 4.20
CA GLY A 100 -17.98 -13.43 3.89
C GLY A 100 -18.10 -12.49 2.70
N ARG A 101 -17.45 -11.32 2.79
CA ARG A 101 -17.47 -10.32 1.73
C ARG A 101 -16.07 -9.75 1.52
N ILE A 102 -15.69 -9.61 0.26
CA ILE A 102 -14.42 -9.00 -0.13
C ILE A 102 -14.72 -7.72 -0.91
N ARG A 103 -14.23 -6.60 -0.41
CA ARG A 103 -14.38 -5.29 -1.08
C ARG A 103 -13.06 -4.80 -1.67
N PRO A 104 -13.18 -3.96 -2.74
CA PRO A 104 -14.38 -3.46 -3.43
C PRO A 104 -15.15 -4.56 -4.16
N LEU A 105 -16.48 -4.49 -4.11
CA LEU A 105 -17.35 -5.48 -4.79
C LEU A 105 -17.15 -5.48 -6.31
N SER A 106 -16.70 -4.37 -6.88
CA SER A 106 -16.38 -4.22 -8.31
C SER A 106 -15.24 -5.12 -8.79
N TYR A 107 -14.46 -5.72 -7.86
CA TYR A 107 -13.43 -6.69 -8.23
C TYR A 107 -13.99 -8.08 -8.53
N GLY A 108 -15.27 -8.35 -8.18
CA GLY A 108 -15.93 -9.61 -8.46
C GLY A 108 -15.34 -10.83 -7.72
N ILE A 109 -14.61 -10.60 -6.62
CA ILE A 109 -13.99 -11.69 -5.86
C ILE A 109 -15.02 -12.33 -4.95
N THR A 110 -15.35 -13.59 -5.23
CA THR A 110 -16.26 -14.41 -4.42
C THR A 110 -15.44 -15.45 -3.67
N PRO A 111 -15.39 -15.42 -2.33
CA PRO A 111 -14.69 -16.43 -1.56
C PRO A 111 -15.46 -17.75 -1.48
N SER A 112 -14.76 -18.88 -1.43
CA SER A 112 -15.29 -20.15 -0.92
C SER A 112 -15.19 -20.12 0.61
N ILE A 113 -16.24 -20.55 1.31
CA ILE A 113 -16.32 -20.54 2.77
C ILE A 113 -16.51 -21.96 3.27
N GLU A 114 -15.61 -22.40 4.15
CA GLU A 114 -15.68 -23.68 4.83
C GLU A 114 -15.45 -23.46 6.33
N GLY A 115 -16.52 -23.63 7.12
CA GLY A 115 -16.48 -23.39 8.58
C GLY A 115 -16.12 -21.95 8.93
N ASN A 116 -14.92 -21.75 9.43
CA ASN A 116 -14.38 -20.43 9.79
C ASN A 116 -13.30 -19.91 8.82
N THR A 117 -13.17 -20.48 7.66
CA THR A 117 -12.13 -20.15 6.70
C THR A 117 -12.71 -19.74 5.35
N MET A 118 -12.26 -18.60 4.84
CA MET A 118 -12.51 -18.14 3.48
C MET A 118 -11.27 -18.36 2.61
N THR A 119 -11.46 -18.87 1.38
CA THR A 119 -10.39 -18.98 0.39
C THR A 119 -10.80 -18.28 -0.90
N PHE A 120 -9.86 -17.61 -1.54
CA PHE A 120 -10.06 -16.94 -2.82
C PHE A 120 -8.75 -16.77 -3.58
N LYS A 121 -8.84 -16.45 -4.86
CA LYS A 121 -7.69 -16.23 -5.74
C LYS A 121 -7.52 -14.77 -6.09
N LEU A 122 -6.27 -14.37 -6.29
CA LEU A 122 -5.90 -13.08 -6.85
C LEU A 122 -5.01 -13.28 -8.07
N ASP A 123 -5.40 -12.69 -9.19
CA ASP A 123 -4.68 -12.70 -10.48
C ASP A 123 -3.85 -11.44 -10.72
N ARG A 124 -4.00 -10.46 -9.85
CA ARG A 124 -3.31 -9.16 -9.89
C ARG A 124 -3.34 -8.46 -8.53
N PRO A 125 -2.44 -7.49 -8.29
CA PRO A 125 -2.42 -6.70 -7.07
C PRO A 125 -3.74 -6.02 -6.74
N ARG A 126 -4.13 -6.05 -5.44
CA ARG A 126 -5.38 -5.51 -4.92
C ARG A 126 -5.23 -4.99 -3.49
N ASN A 127 -5.89 -3.89 -3.18
CA ASN A 127 -6.14 -3.46 -1.81
C ASN A 127 -7.56 -3.90 -1.43
N LEU A 128 -7.69 -4.72 -0.40
CA LEU A 128 -8.93 -5.40 -0.05
C LEU A 128 -9.36 -5.11 1.39
N SER A 129 -10.67 -5.08 1.61
CA SER A 129 -11.31 -5.23 2.91
C SER A 129 -12.03 -6.58 2.93
N VAL A 130 -11.67 -7.45 3.87
CA VAL A 130 -12.28 -8.77 4.08
C VAL A 130 -13.19 -8.68 5.30
N GLU A 131 -14.49 -8.82 5.08
CA GLU A 131 -15.54 -8.64 6.08
C GLU A 131 -16.17 -9.99 6.41
N VAL A 132 -16.37 -10.27 7.68
CA VAL A 132 -17.00 -11.48 8.20
C VAL A 132 -18.29 -11.09 8.92
N ASN A 133 -19.39 -11.80 8.63
CA ASN A 133 -20.68 -11.66 9.31
C ASN A 133 -21.24 -10.22 9.32
N GLY A 134 -20.87 -9.44 8.30
CA GLY A 134 -21.34 -8.05 8.15
C GLY A 134 -20.59 -7.02 9.00
N ASP A 135 -19.56 -7.43 9.77
CA ASP A 135 -18.73 -6.50 10.53
C ASP A 135 -17.75 -5.76 9.60
N ILE A 136 -17.84 -4.44 9.60
CA ILE A 136 -17.00 -3.55 8.79
C ILE A 136 -15.91 -2.83 9.59
N PHE A 137 -15.89 -3.00 10.92
CA PHE A 137 -14.94 -2.37 11.82
C PHE A 137 -13.89 -3.34 12.34
N HIS A 138 -14.26 -4.58 12.68
CA HIS A 138 -13.32 -5.65 13.03
C HIS A 138 -12.96 -6.51 11.82
N ASN A 139 -12.70 -5.86 10.70
CA ASN A 139 -12.40 -6.49 9.42
C ASN A 139 -10.88 -6.65 9.21
N LEU A 140 -10.53 -7.39 8.16
CA LEU A 140 -9.14 -7.52 7.71
C LEU A 140 -8.88 -6.61 6.51
N HIS A 141 -7.94 -5.69 6.64
CA HIS A 141 -7.35 -4.96 5.52
C HIS A 141 -6.23 -5.82 4.93
N LEU A 142 -6.39 -6.29 3.71
CA LEU A 142 -5.42 -7.15 3.03
C LEU A 142 -4.82 -6.43 1.83
N PHE A 143 -3.53 -6.13 1.89
CA PHE A 143 -2.81 -5.43 0.84
C PHE A 143 -1.93 -6.39 0.06
N ALA A 144 -2.43 -6.87 -1.07
CA ALA A 144 -1.71 -7.69 -2.01
C ALA A 144 -1.07 -6.78 -3.07
N ASN A 145 0.20 -6.47 -2.91
CA ASN A 145 0.92 -5.48 -3.72
C ASN A 145 1.59 -6.12 -4.95
N PRO A 146 1.95 -5.31 -5.97
CA PRO A 146 2.90 -5.75 -6.98
C PRO A 146 4.29 -5.97 -6.34
N ILE A 147 5.12 -6.77 -6.98
CA ILE A 147 6.53 -6.93 -6.58
C ILE A 147 7.20 -5.57 -6.51
N ASP A 148 7.96 -5.33 -5.43
CA ASP A 148 8.68 -4.07 -5.24
C ASP A 148 9.93 -4.00 -6.12
N GLU A 149 9.81 -3.30 -7.24
CA GLU A 149 10.91 -3.05 -8.17
C GLU A 149 11.85 -1.94 -7.69
N ASN A 150 11.43 -1.16 -6.68
CA ASN A 150 12.19 -0.03 -6.15
C ASN A 150 13.17 -0.44 -5.04
N LYS A 151 13.24 -1.71 -4.68
CA LYS A 151 14.15 -2.20 -3.64
C LYS A 151 15.60 -1.83 -3.94
N PRO A 152 16.30 -1.10 -3.05
CA PRO A 152 17.66 -0.65 -3.30
C PRO A 152 18.62 -1.82 -3.53
N ARG A 153 19.39 -1.75 -4.62
CA ARG A 153 20.45 -2.73 -4.90
C ARG A 153 21.72 -2.49 -4.08
N LYS A 154 21.97 -1.23 -3.68
CA LYS A 154 23.11 -0.81 -2.87
C LYS A 154 22.61 -0.03 -1.66
N LEU A 155 22.87 -0.55 -0.47
CA LEU A 155 22.45 0.09 0.79
C LEU A 155 23.40 1.21 1.24
N LYS A 156 24.61 1.28 0.70
CA LYS A 156 25.64 2.30 1.01
C LYS A 156 25.63 3.45 -0.01
N ASP A 157 24.46 3.89 -0.45
CA ASP A 157 24.34 5.07 -1.28
C ASP A 157 24.17 6.31 -0.39
N LYS A 158 24.99 7.35 -0.61
CA LYS A 158 24.92 8.62 0.15
C LYS A 158 23.58 9.33 0.04
N ASN A 159 22.80 9.05 -0.99
CA ASN A 159 21.48 9.64 -1.21
C ASN A 159 20.34 8.76 -0.68
N LEU A 160 20.64 7.59 -0.12
CA LEU A 160 19.66 6.67 0.44
C LEU A 160 19.61 6.79 1.96
N ILE A 161 18.40 6.96 2.50
CA ILE A 161 18.07 6.77 3.91
C ILE A 161 17.30 5.47 3.97
N TYR A 162 17.88 4.43 4.59
CA TYR A 162 17.34 3.07 4.56
C TYR A 162 16.87 2.63 5.95
N PHE A 163 15.60 2.26 6.03
CA PHE A 163 15.01 1.59 7.19
C PHE A 163 14.81 0.11 6.84
N GLY A 164 15.68 -0.75 7.34
CA GLY A 164 15.56 -2.20 7.18
C GLY A 164 14.45 -2.80 8.04
N PRO A 165 14.15 -4.13 7.92
CA PRO A 165 13.21 -4.79 8.82
C PRO A 165 13.57 -4.54 10.29
N GLY A 166 12.57 -4.20 11.11
CA GLY A 166 12.76 -3.83 12.51
C GLY A 166 11.94 -2.61 12.91
N ILE A 167 12.01 -2.23 14.20
CA ILE A 167 11.39 -1.01 14.72
C ILE A 167 12.40 0.11 14.71
N HIS A 168 12.02 1.26 14.15
CA HIS A 168 12.87 2.45 14.03
C HIS A 168 12.20 3.66 14.69
N THR A 169 13.00 4.41 15.43
CA THR A 169 12.63 5.70 16.02
C THR A 169 13.71 6.72 15.69
N PHE A 170 13.39 8.00 15.77
CA PHE A 170 14.39 9.08 15.62
C PHE A 170 14.11 10.21 16.60
N PRO A 171 15.14 10.98 16.97
CA PRO A 171 15.00 12.10 17.91
C PRO A 171 13.94 13.09 17.43
N GLY A 172 13.04 13.50 18.35
CA GLY A 172 11.97 14.46 18.04
C GLY A 172 10.86 13.93 17.14
N ASP A 173 10.78 12.60 16.95
CA ASP A 173 9.73 11.89 16.21
C ASP A 173 9.50 12.37 14.78
N THR A 174 10.46 13.10 14.20
CA THR A 174 10.33 13.67 12.87
C THR A 174 11.64 13.61 12.09
N LEU A 175 11.61 12.96 10.94
CA LEU A 175 12.69 12.95 9.95
C LEU A 175 12.40 13.98 8.87
N ASN A 176 13.22 15.04 8.76
CA ASN A 176 13.20 15.96 7.64
C ASN A 176 14.05 15.39 6.50
N VAL A 177 13.43 15.15 5.34
CA VAL A 177 14.13 14.58 4.18
C VAL A 177 14.66 15.70 3.28
N PRO A 178 15.98 15.84 3.12
CA PRO A 178 16.56 16.85 2.24
C PRO A 178 16.31 16.56 0.76
N SER A 179 16.48 17.61 -0.07
CA SER A 179 16.40 17.49 -1.53
C SER A 179 17.34 16.41 -2.10
N GLY A 180 16.89 15.72 -3.13
CA GLY A 180 17.66 14.69 -3.83
C GLY A 180 17.81 13.36 -3.08
N LYS A 181 17.18 13.19 -1.92
CA LYS A 181 17.25 11.95 -1.14
C LYS A 181 16.13 10.98 -1.50
N THR A 182 16.45 9.70 -1.35
CA THR A 182 15.48 8.60 -1.35
C THR A 182 15.42 8.02 0.06
N VAL A 183 14.22 7.96 0.63
CA VAL A 183 13.92 7.18 1.83
C VAL A 183 13.34 5.85 1.37
N TYR A 184 13.88 4.75 1.85
CA TYR A 184 13.33 3.43 1.60
C TYR A 184 12.98 2.73 2.91
N VAL A 185 11.68 2.46 3.09
CA VAL A 185 11.14 1.75 4.26
C VAL A 185 10.84 0.31 3.84
N ALA A 186 11.72 -0.61 4.21
CA ALA A 186 11.63 -2.01 3.77
C ALA A 186 10.37 -2.70 4.32
N GLY A 187 9.88 -3.72 3.62
CA GLY A 187 8.86 -4.61 4.17
C GLY A 187 9.36 -5.23 5.49
N GLY A 188 8.50 -5.27 6.51
CA GLY A 188 8.88 -5.64 7.87
C GLY A 188 9.55 -4.53 8.69
N ALA A 189 9.70 -3.33 8.14
CA ALA A 189 10.10 -2.15 8.92
C ALA A 189 8.87 -1.42 9.48
N LEU A 190 8.96 -1.00 10.74
CA LEU A 190 7.99 -0.17 11.45
C LEU A 190 8.70 1.10 11.94
N VAL A 191 8.42 2.22 11.31
CA VAL A 191 8.95 3.54 11.68
C VAL A 191 7.93 4.23 12.59
N LYS A 192 8.31 4.42 13.86
CA LYS A 192 7.51 5.18 14.85
C LYS A 192 7.94 6.65 14.79
N GLY A 193 7.28 7.41 13.92
CA GLY A 193 7.59 8.82 13.71
C GLY A 193 7.08 9.34 12.37
N CYS A 194 7.22 10.64 12.14
CA CYS A 194 6.82 11.31 10.91
C CYS A 194 8.01 11.45 9.95
N ILE A 195 7.85 11.05 8.71
CA ILE A 195 8.78 11.36 7.62
C ILE A 195 8.21 12.53 6.83
N GLN A 196 8.90 13.66 6.82
CA GLN A 196 8.40 14.86 6.14
C GLN A 196 9.37 15.44 5.11
N VAL A 197 8.78 15.94 4.02
CA VAL A 197 9.45 16.63 2.94
C VAL A 197 9.00 18.09 3.00
N VAL A 198 9.86 18.98 3.45
CA VAL A 198 9.54 20.41 3.64
C VAL A 198 10.57 21.26 2.94
N ASN A 199 10.13 22.19 2.07
CA ASN A 199 10.99 23.05 1.27
C ASN A 199 12.07 22.28 0.49
N ALA A 200 11.72 21.12 -0.06
CA ALA A 200 12.64 20.20 -0.72
C ALA A 200 12.15 19.80 -2.11
N GLN A 201 13.07 19.27 -2.92
CA GLN A 201 12.76 18.82 -4.28
C GLN A 201 13.49 17.53 -4.66
N ASN A 202 12.91 16.79 -5.63
CA ASN A 202 13.49 15.55 -6.12
C ASN A 202 13.65 14.49 -5.00
N VAL A 203 12.61 14.30 -4.21
CA VAL A 203 12.60 13.36 -3.09
C VAL A 203 11.75 12.13 -3.43
N LYS A 204 12.20 10.96 -2.97
CA LYS A 204 11.42 9.72 -3.07
C LYS A 204 11.26 9.10 -1.68
N ILE A 205 10.05 8.64 -1.35
CA ILE A 205 9.75 7.82 -0.17
C ILE A 205 9.14 6.52 -0.69
N LEU A 206 9.87 5.42 -0.58
CA LEU A 206 9.57 4.16 -1.26
C LEU A 206 9.55 2.98 -0.27
N GLY A 207 8.95 1.88 -0.66
CA GLY A 207 9.04 0.59 0.03
C GLY A 207 7.70 -0.03 0.41
N ARG A 208 7.73 -0.96 1.37
CA ARG A 208 6.57 -1.74 1.83
C ARG A 208 6.38 -1.65 3.34
N GLY A 209 7.20 -0.89 4.03
CA GLY A 209 7.13 -0.75 5.47
C GLY A 209 6.02 0.18 5.94
N ILE A 210 5.91 0.28 7.26
CA ILE A 210 4.85 0.98 7.97
C ILE A 210 5.44 2.21 8.64
N VAL A 211 4.79 3.38 8.47
CA VAL A 211 5.19 4.66 9.07
C VAL A 211 4.04 5.17 9.93
N ILE A 212 4.10 4.94 11.22
CA ILE A 212 3.03 5.27 12.18
C ILE A 212 3.62 6.03 13.36
N PRO A 213 3.43 7.36 13.45
CA PRO A 213 3.73 8.14 14.64
C PRO A 213 2.66 7.93 15.72
N GLU A 214 2.95 8.25 16.96
CA GLU A 214 1.95 8.22 18.03
C GLU A 214 0.80 9.20 17.77
N ARG A 215 1.11 10.33 17.18
CA ARG A 215 0.15 11.39 16.82
C ARG A 215 0.60 12.04 15.53
N ARG A 216 -0.32 12.63 14.78
CA ARG A 216 -0.10 13.34 13.51
C ARG A 216 -0.01 12.43 12.28
N ALA A 217 0.34 13.05 11.16
CA ALA A 217 0.56 12.36 9.90
C ALA A 217 1.88 11.57 9.95
N GLY A 218 1.86 10.33 9.46
CA GLY A 218 3.08 9.55 9.29
C GLY A 218 3.95 10.11 8.15
N LEU A 219 3.32 10.63 7.11
CA LEU A 219 4.01 11.32 6.01
C LEU A 219 3.46 12.74 5.86
N ARG A 220 4.30 13.67 5.40
CA ARG A 220 3.91 15.07 5.17
C ARG A 220 4.75 15.69 4.05
N ILE A 221 4.10 16.37 3.10
CA ILE A 221 4.77 17.07 1.99
C ILE A 221 4.34 18.54 2.03
N VAL A 222 5.30 19.45 2.15
CA VAL A 222 5.02 20.90 2.30
C VAL A 222 6.00 21.73 1.49
N ASN A 223 5.48 22.68 0.70
CA ASN A 223 6.27 23.62 -0.10
C ASN A 223 7.38 22.91 -0.90
N SER A 224 7.05 21.79 -1.51
CA SER A 224 8.02 20.89 -2.13
C SER A 224 7.67 20.58 -3.57
N LYS A 225 8.65 20.12 -4.35
CA LYS A 225 8.48 19.86 -5.78
C LYS A 225 9.09 18.54 -6.21
N ASN A 226 8.42 17.83 -7.15
CA ASN A 226 8.87 16.56 -7.69
C ASN A 226 9.13 15.54 -6.58
N VAL A 227 8.06 15.13 -5.89
CA VAL A 227 8.11 14.14 -4.81
C VAL A 227 7.30 12.91 -5.20
N LEU A 228 7.90 11.73 -5.05
CA LEU A 228 7.25 10.43 -5.22
C LEU A 228 7.13 9.75 -3.86
N VAL A 229 5.92 9.35 -3.50
CA VAL A 229 5.67 8.42 -2.38
C VAL A 229 5.05 7.16 -2.94
N GLU A 230 5.66 5.99 -2.67
CA GLU A 230 5.18 4.73 -3.23
C GLU A 230 5.26 3.55 -2.27
N GLY A 231 4.14 2.86 -2.12
CA GLY A 231 4.03 1.51 -1.55
C GLY A 231 3.89 1.44 -0.04
N VAL A 232 4.26 2.46 0.70
CA VAL A 232 4.27 2.46 2.17
C VAL A 232 2.86 2.51 2.77
N ILE A 233 2.75 2.05 4.02
CA ILE A 233 1.54 2.11 4.84
C ILE A 233 1.73 3.21 5.88
N THR A 234 0.74 4.08 6.07
CA THR A 234 0.86 5.23 6.97
C THR A 234 -0.49 5.64 7.57
N THR A 235 -0.48 6.59 8.49
CA THR A 235 -1.71 7.19 9.03
C THR A 235 -2.28 8.24 8.09
N GLN A 236 -1.49 9.21 7.68
CA GLN A 236 -1.88 10.33 6.80
C GLN A 236 -0.71 10.71 5.90
N CYS A 237 -1.03 11.29 4.73
CA CYS A 237 -0.04 11.83 3.80
C CYS A 237 -0.52 13.15 3.16
N PRO A 238 -0.73 14.24 3.93
CA PRO A 238 -1.16 15.51 3.39
C PRO A 238 -0.07 16.19 2.54
N THR A 239 -0.51 16.91 1.52
CA THR A 239 0.31 17.71 0.61
C THR A 239 -0.14 19.16 0.63
N GLY A 240 0.78 20.12 0.90
CA GLY A 240 0.45 21.54 0.96
C GLY A 240 1.47 22.42 0.26
N GLY A 241 1.01 23.41 -0.53
CA GLY A 241 1.87 24.41 -1.20
C GLY A 241 2.88 23.79 -2.18
N SER A 242 2.59 22.62 -2.75
CA SER A 242 3.55 21.80 -3.46
C SER A 242 3.19 21.59 -4.93
N ASP A 243 4.14 21.10 -5.73
CA ASP A 243 3.96 20.89 -7.18
C ASP A 243 4.61 19.58 -7.63
N SER A 244 3.94 18.89 -8.57
CA SER A 244 4.44 17.64 -9.17
C SER A 244 4.64 16.53 -8.12
N ILE A 245 3.57 16.19 -7.42
CA ILE A 245 3.55 15.17 -6.38
C ILE A 245 2.85 13.91 -6.87
N THR A 246 3.49 12.77 -6.71
CA THR A 246 2.87 11.46 -7.00
C THR A 246 2.81 10.64 -5.73
N ILE A 247 1.60 10.17 -5.39
CA ILE A 247 1.34 9.26 -4.28
C ILE A 247 0.75 7.99 -4.87
N ARG A 248 1.54 6.92 -4.91
CA ARG A 248 1.21 5.66 -5.59
C ARG A 248 1.18 4.50 -4.62
N ASN A 249 0.14 3.66 -4.69
CA ASN A 249 0.03 2.44 -3.89
C ASN A 249 0.25 2.66 -2.38
N VAL A 250 -0.02 3.86 -1.87
CA VAL A 250 0.07 4.21 -0.45
C VAL A 250 -1.24 3.83 0.26
N LYS A 251 -1.13 3.31 1.47
CA LYS A 251 -2.26 2.96 2.32
C LYS A 251 -2.29 3.89 3.52
N SER A 252 -3.43 4.56 3.72
CA SER A 252 -3.66 5.49 4.82
C SER A 252 -4.76 4.93 5.74
N ILE A 253 -4.40 4.71 7.02
CA ILE A 253 -5.33 4.23 8.04
C ILE A 253 -5.15 5.10 9.29
N SER A 254 -6.21 5.77 9.72
CA SER A 254 -6.21 6.63 10.90
C SER A 254 -7.47 6.46 11.73
N SER A 255 -7.38 6.75 13.03
CA SER A 255 -8.45 6.48 14.00
C SER A 255 -8.62 7.56 15.06
N TYR A 256 -8.12 8.76 14.85
CA TYR A 256 -8.26 9.87 15.81
C TYR A 256 -9.03 11.02 15.16
N GLY A 257 -9.67 11.86 15.98
CA GLY A 257 -10.38 13.03 15.47
C GLY A 257 -9.48 13.90 14.58
N TRP A 258 -9.98 14.37 13.45
CA TRP A 258 -9.20 15.05 12.40
C TRP A 258 -8.12 14.16 11.77
N GLY A 259 -8.36 12.84 11.78
CA GLY A 259 -7.49 11.84 11.17
C GLY A 259 -7.75 11.70 9.67
N ASP A 260 -7.59 12.78 8.92
CA ASP A 260 -7.74 12.80 7.46
C ASP A 260 -6.73 11.86 6.79
N GLY A 261 -6.93 11.58 5.51
CA GLY A 261 -6.04 10.74 4.73
C GLY A 261 -4.99 11.54 3.95
N MET A 262 -5.26 11.76 2.68
CA MET A 262 -4.33 12.35 1.71
C MET A 262 -4.87 13.68 1.19
N ASN A 263 -4.96 14.69 2.05
CA ASN A 263 -5.46 16.01 1.68
C ASN A 263 -4.48 16.80 0.82
N VAL A 264 -5.02 17.62 -0.06
CA VAL A 264 -4.29 18.53 -0.95
C VAL A 264 -4.66 19.96 -0.64
N PHE A 265 -3.68 20.78 -0.25
CA PHE A 265 -3.85 22.19 0.08
C PHE A 265 -3.03 23.05 -0.88
N ALA A 266 -3.66 23.93 -1.66
CA ALA A 266 -3.01 24.89 -2.55
C ALA A 266 -1.80 24.28 -3.31
N SER A 267 -1.98 23.13 -3.91
CA SER A 267 -0.94 22.37 -4.62
C SER A 267 -1.32 22.10 -6.07
N ASN A 268 -0.31 21.88 -6.91
CA ASN A 268 -0.51 21.66 -8.35
C ASN A 268 0.05 20.31 -8.77
N ASN A 269 -0.51 19.73 -9.85
CA ASN A 269 0.00 18.50 -10.45
C ASN A 269 0.16 17.37 -9.43
N VAL A 270 -0.88 17.11 -8.62
CA VAL A 270 -0.91 16.03 -7.64
C VAL A 270 -1.63 14.81 -8.23
N LEU A 271 -0.96 13.67 -8.24
CA LEU A 271 -1.50 12.39 -8.72
C LEU A 271 -1.63 11.40 -7.57
N PHE A 272 -2.82 10.88 -7.37
CA PHE A 272 -3.09 9.68 -6.56
C PHE A 272 -3.33 8.48 -7.50
N ASP A 273 -2.57 7.41 -7.31
CA ASP A 273 -2.61 6.22 -8.15
C ASP A 273 -2.62 4.94 -7.28
N GLY A 274 -3.73 4.18 -7.34
CA GLY A 274 -3.88 2.91 -6.61
C GLY A 274 -3.81 3.03 -5.08
N VAL A 275 -4.19 4.19 -4.52
CA VAL A 275 -4.16 4.43 -3.07
C VAL A 275 -5.32 3.74 -2.34
N PHE A 276 -5.14 3.50 -1.05
CA PHE A 276 -6.17 3.00 -0.15
C PHE A 276 -6.30 3.95 1.05
N CYS A 277 -7.54 4.29 1.41
CA CYS A 277 -7.85 5.14 2.56
C CYS A 277 -8.92 4.49 3.44
N ARG A 278 -8.63 4.44 4.74
CA ARG A 278 -9.55 4.09 5.84
C ARG A 278 -9.31 5.07 6.98
N ASN A 279 -9.89 6.24 6.88
CA ASN A 279 -9.59 7.37 7.73
C ASN A 279 -10.79 7.74 8.62
N SER A 280 -10.51 8.32 9.77
CA SER A 280 -11.51 8.74 10.75
C SER A 280 -12.21 10.04 10.37
N ASP A 281 -11.65 10.76 9.41
CA ASP A 281 -12.21 11.97 8.80
C ASP A 281 -12.03 11.86 7.27
N ASP A 282 -11.89 12.95 6.56
CA ASP A 282 -11.84 12.99 5.11
C ASP A 282 -10.71 12.10 4.53
N CYS A 283 -11.06 11.13 3.70
CA CYS A 283 -10.06 10.29 3.03
C CYS A 283 -9.14 11.11 2.11
N THR A 284 -9.74 12.03 1.35
CA THR A 284 -9.03 13.03 0.53
C THR A 284 -9.90 14.28 0.40
N THR A 285 -9.27 15.44 0.49
CA THR A 285 -9.90 16.74 0.22
C THR A 285 -8.98 17.60 -0.61
N VAL A 286 -9.58 18.51 -1.38
CA VAL A 286 -8.83 19.49 -2.18
C VAL A 286 -9.24 20.89 -1.75
N TYR A 287 -8.31 21.63 -1.18
CA TYR A 287 -8.53 23.00 -0.72
C TYR A 287 -7.69 23.99 -1.52
N GLY A 288 -8.32 24.98 -2.12
CA GLY A 288 -7.63 26.09 -2.80
C GLY A 288 -6.79 26.93 -1.84
N THR A 289 -7.31 27.13 -0.62
CA THR A 289 -6.64 27.89 0.45
C THR A 289 -6.98 27.28 1.81
N ARG A 290 -6.03 26.85 2.59
CA ARG A 290 -6.21 26.37 3.97
C ARG A 290 -4.90 26.30 4.72
N LEU A 291 -4.92 26.43 6.06
CA LEU A 291 -3.76 26.27 6.95
C LEU A 291 -2.54 27.12 6.56
N GLY A 292 -2.78 28.34 6.08
CA GLY A 292 -1.70 29.24 5.65
C GLY A 292 -1.20 29.04 4.22
N PHE A 293 -1.74 28.07 3.49
CA PHE A 293 -1.47 27.89 2.07
C PHE A 293 -2.45 28.70 1.22
N THR A 294 -2.00 29.47 0.24
CA THR A 294 -2.78 30.46 -0.53
C THR A 294 -2.46 30.40 -2.01
N GLY A 295 -2.17 29.39 -2.65
CA GLY A 295 -1.82 29.34 -4.08
C GLY A 295 -2.94 28.87 -5.01
N GLY A 296 -4.09 28.44 -4.46
CA GLY A 296 -5.08 27.69 -5.22
C GLY A 296 -4.58 26.28 -5.57
N CYS A 297 -5.44 25.48 -6.16
CA CYS A 297 -5.09 24.19 -6.78
C CYS A 297 -5.26 24.29 -8.30
N LYS A 298 -4.34 23.71 -9.06
CA LYS A 298 -4.37 23.65 -10.53
C LYS A 298 -4.13 22.23 -10.99
#